data_96beea574177c9b8ee156cc518676280
#
_entry.id   96beea574177c9b8ee156cc518676280
#
_cell.length_a   1.000
_cell.length_b   1.000
_cell.length_c   1.000
_cell.angle_alpha   90.00
_cell.angle_beta   90.00
_cell.angle_gamma   90.00
#
_symmetry.space_group_name_H-M   'P 1'
#
loop_
_entity.id
_entity.type
_entity.pdbx_description
1 polymer ?
#
loop_
_entity_poly.entity_id
_entity_poly.type
_entity_poly.pdbx_seq_one_letter_code
_entity_poly.pdbx_strand_id
1 'polypeptide(L)' 'MGLLAAGIGAGIVAVGAGIGIGMIGKSSVESIARQPEASGDIRGAMILTAALIEGVALIGAIVCILLALGIGQ' A
#
# COMPACT_ATOMS: atom_id res chain seq x y z
N MET A 1 6.99 -0.63 25.38
CA MET A 1 7.41 -1.32 24.13
C MET A 1 6.32 -1.34 23.08
N GLY A 2 5.04 -1.42 23.47
CA GLY A 2 3.95 -1.40 22.51
C GLY A 2 3.90 -0.15 21.63
N LEU A 3 4.14 1.03 22.19
CA LEU A 3 4.17 2.27 21.40
C LEU A 3 5.31 2.30 20.38
N LEU A 4 6.48 1.82 20.79
CA LEU A 4 7.63 1.77 19.89
C LEU A 4 7.38 0.78 18.75
N ALA A 5 6.88 -0.42 19.08
CA ALA A 5 6.56 -1.44 18.09
C ALA A 5 5.49 -0.95 17.12
N ALA A 6 4.44 -0.29 17.62
CA ALA A 6 3.37 0.26 16.80
C ALA A 6 3.90 1.33 15.85
N GLY A 7 4.75 2.23 16.33
CA GLY A 7 5.34 3.29 15.50
C GLY A 7 6.24 2.72 14.40
N ILE A 8 7.11 1.79 14.74
CA ILE A 8 8.00 1.14 13.77
C ILE A 8 7.18 0.35 12.75
N GLY A 9 6.21 -0.44 13.23
CA GLY A 9 5.36 -1.24 12.35
C GLY A 9 4.56 -0.39 11.38
N ALA A 10 3.95 0.70 11.86
CA ALA A 10 3.20 1.61 11.01
C ALA A 10 4.10 2.25 9.95
N GLY A 11 5.33 2.61 10.33
CA GLY A 11 6.30 3.16 9.39
C GLY A 11 6.69 2.16 8.31
N ILE A 12 6.93 0.90 8.68
CA ILE A 12 7.27 -0.17 7.73
C ILE A 12 6.12 -0.44 6.78
N VAL A 13 4.89 -0.49 7.29
CA VAL A 13 3.68 -0.65 6.46
C VAL A 13 3.59 0.48 5.44
N ALA A 14 3.78 1.73 5.87
CA ALA A 14 3.71 2.89 5.01
C ALA A 14 4.78 2.85 3.92
N VAL A 15 6.02 2.51 4.27
CA VAL A 15 7.12 2.37 3.31
C VAL A 15 6.83 1.27 2.30
N GLY A 16 6.39 0.09 2.77
CA GLY A 16 6.07 -1.03 1.90
C GLY A 16 4.95 -0.70 0.92
N ALA A 17 3.85 -0.14 1.42
CA ALA A 17 2.73 0.26 0.58
C ALA A 17 3.14 1.34 -0.43
N GLY A 18 3.90 2.34 0.02
CA GLY A 18 4.37 3.42 -0.84
C GLY A 18 5.25 2.91 -1.98
N ILE A 19 6.20 2.03 -1.68
CA ILE A 19 7.07 1.42 -2.69
C ILE A 19 6.25 0.57 -3.65
N GLY A 20 5.38 -0.29 -3.13
CA GLY A 20 4.57 -1.19 -3.96
C GLY A 20 3.65 -0.42 -4.91
N ILE A 21 2.91 0.55 -4.40
CA ILE A 21 2.01 1.37 -5.20
C ILE A 21 2.79 2.22 -6.19
N GLY A 22 3.95 2.75 -5.77
CA GLY A 22 4.84 3.53 -6.65
C GLY A 22 5.35 2.70 -7.82
N MET A 23 5.73 1.45 -7.60
CA MET A 23 6.18 0.55 -8.66
C MET A 23 5.05 0.24 -9.64
N ILE A 24 3.85 -0.01 -9.14
CA ILE A 24 2.66 -0.23 -9.97
C ILE A 24 2.37 1.00 -10.82
N GLY A 25 2.40 2.18 -10.22
CA GLY A 25 2.15 3.44 -10.91
C GLY A 25 3.16 3.69 -12.02
N LYS A 26 4.44 3.50 -11.72
CA LYS A 26 5.51 3.67 -12.71
C LYS A 26 5.34 2.71 -13.88
N SER A 27 5.16 1.42 -13.61
CA SER A 27 4.99 0.41 -14.65
C SER A 27 3.75 0.68 -15.49
N SER A 28 2.64 1.09 -14.86
CA SER A 28 1.39 1.38 -15.55
C SER A 28 1.52 2.57 -16.48
N VAL A 29 2.15 3.64 -16.03
CA VAL A 29 2.38 4.83 -16.86
C VAL A 29 3.26 4.49 -18.07
N GLU A 30 4.32 3.73 -17.86
CA GLU A 30 5.19 3.28 -18.94
C GLU A 30 4.45 2.39 -19.95
N SER A 31 3.58 1.49 -19.45
CA SER A 31 2.79 0.61 -20.31
C SER A 31 1.76 1.39 -21.12
N ILE A 32 1.11 2.39 -20.53
CA ILE A 32 0.18 3.26 -21.25
C ILE A 32 0.91 4.03 -22.34
N ALA A 33 2.12 4.50 -22.06
CA ALA A 33 2.92 5.21 -23.05
C ALA A 33 3.27 4.34 -24.24
N ARG A 34 3.50 3.02 -24.04
CA ARG A 34 3.79 2.07 -25.12
C ARG A 34 2.54 1.60 -25.85
N GLN A 35 1.43 1.46 -25.12
CA GLN A 35 0.17 0.92 -25.64
C GLN A 35 -0.99 1.82 -25.23
N PRO A 36 -1.10 3.03 -25.81
CA PRO A 36 -2.17 3.97 -25.45
C PRO A 36 -3.57 3.39 -25.65
N GLU A 37 -3.73 2.49 -26.62
CA GLU A 37 -5.01 1.83 -26.92
C GLU A 37 -5.47 0.92 -25.78
N ALA A 38 -4.55 0.46 -24.93
CA ALA A 38 -4.87 -0.39 -23.78
C ALA A 38 -4.98 0.42 -22.48
N SER A 39 -4.98 1.75 -22.54
CA SER A 39 -4.91 2.61 -21.35
C SER A 39 -6.03 2.34 -20.34
N GLY A 40 -7.24 2.04 -20.81
CA GLY A 40 -8.36 1.72 -19.93
C GLY A 40 -8.14 0.45 -19.12
N ASP A 41 -7.68 -0.61 -19.78
CA ASP A 41 -7.41 -1.89 -19.13
C ASP A 41 -6.24 -1.78 -18.16
N ILE A 42 -5.18 -1.07 -18.54
CA ILE A 42 -4.00 -0.86 -17.70
C ILE A 42 -4.38 -0.05 -16.46
N ARG A 43 -5.16 1.01 -16.62
CA ARG A 43 -5.62 1.84 -15.52
C ARG A 43 -6.50 1.03 -14.55
N GLY A 44 -7.40 0.21 -15.08
CA GLY A 44 -8.24 -0.66 -14.25
C GLY A 44 -7.43 -1.64 -13.43
N ALA A 45 -6.45 -2.31 -14.04
CA ALA A 45 -5.57 -3.23 -13.33
C ALA A 45 -4.72 -2.50 -12.29
N MET A 46 -4.23 -1.31 -12.61
CA MET A 46 -3.44 -0.48 -11.70
C MET A 46 -4.25 -0.12 -10.44
N ILE A 47 -5.47 0.37 -10.63
CA ILE A 47 -6.33 0.77 -9.51
C ILE A 47 -6.66 -0.43 -8.64
N LEU A 48 -7.01 -1.56 -9.24
CA LEU A 48 -7.32 -2.76 -8.48
C LEU A 48 -6.14 -3.24 -7.65
N THR A 49 -4.96 -3.32 -8.25
CA THR A 49 -3.75 -3.79 -7.57
C THR A 49 -3.33 -2.82 -6.46
N ALA A 50 -3.36 -1.52 -6.75
CA ALA A 50 -3.04 -0.49 -5.75
C ALA A 50 -4.02 -0.52 -4.58
N ALA A 51 -5.31 -0.73 -4.87
CA ALA A 51 -6.33 -0.84 -3.83
C ALA A 51 -6.11 -2.06 -2.94
N LEU A 52 -5.68 -3.19 -3.49
CA LEU A 52 -5.37 -4.39 -2.71
C LEU A 52 -4.17 -4.16 -1.78
N ILE A 53 -3.13 -3.51 -2.26
CA ILE A 53 -1.96 -3.15 -1.43
C ILE A 53 -2.39 -2.20 -0.32
N GLU A 54 -3.17 -1.17 -0.63
CA GLU A 54 -3.65 -0.20 0.35
C GLU A 54 -4.55 -0.88 1.39
N GLY A 55 -5.38 -1.83 0.97
CA GLY A 55 -6.23 -2.59 1.89
C GLY A 55 -5.42 -3.38 2.90
N VAL A 56 -4.39 -4.09 2.45
CA VAL A 56 -3.49 -4.85 3.34
C VAL A 56 -2.74 -3.88 4.27
N ALA A 57 -2.28 -2.75 3.73
CA ALA A 57 -1.58 -1.74 4.52
C ALA A 57 -2.47 -1.15 5.61
N LEU A 58 -3.76 -0.92 5.31
CA LEU A 58 -4.73 -0.43 6.30
C LEU A 58 -4.93 -1.44 7.43
N ILE A 59 -4.99 -2.72 7.12
CA ILE A 59 -5.09 -3.78 8.14
C ILE A 59 -3.86 -3.73 9.04
N GLY A 60 -2.66 -3.63 8.46
CA GLY A 60 -1.42 -3.50 9.23
C GLY A 60 -1.40 -2.25 10.10
N ALA A 61 -1.86 -1.13 9.58
CA ALA A 61 -1.96 0.11 10.34
C ALA A 61 -2.95 -0.01 11.50
N ILE A 62 -4.07 -0.69 11.29
CA ILE A 62 -5.05 -0.95 12.36
C ILE A 62 -4.43 -1.78 13.47
N VAL A 63 -3.69 -2.82 13.14
CA VAL A 63 -2.99 -3.62 14.15
C VAL A 63 -2.05 -2.74 14.97
N CYS A 64 -1.31 -1.84 14.33
CA CYS A 64 -0.41 -0.92 15.02
C CYS A 64 -1.18 0.05 15.93
N ILE A 65 -2.34 0.54 15.49
CA ILE A 65 -3.20 1.40 16.31
C ILE A 65 -3.67 0.65 17.56
N LEU A 66 -4.10 -0.60 17.41
CA LEU A 66 -4.54 -1.41 18.55
C LEU A 66 -3.40 -1.61 19.55
N LEU A 67 -2.20 -1.87 19.07
CA LEU A 67 -1.03 -1.99 19.93
C LEU A 67 -0.70 -0.68 20.64
N ALA A 68 -0.82 0.44 19.96
CA ALA A 68 -0.59 1.77 20.55
C ALA A 68 -1.59 2.08 21.66
N LEU A 69 -2.81 1.56 21.54
CA LEU A 69 -3.84 1.71 22.56
C LEU A 69 -3.71 0.70 23.70
N GLY A 70 -2.71 -0.18 23.65
CA GLY A 70 -2.47 -1.17 24.69
C GLY A 70 -3.30 -2.44 24.57
N ILE A 71 -4.03 -2.63 23.49
CA ILE A 71 -4.86 -3.81 23.28
C ILE A 71 -3.94 -5.01 23.00
N GLY A 72 -4.14 -6.12 23.71
CA GLY A 72 -3.33 -7.30 23.58
C GLY A 72 -2.10 -7.33 24.47
N GLN A 73 -1.99 -6.37 25.41
CA GLN A 73 -0.87 -6.27 26.35
C GLN A 73 -1.30 -6.36 27.79
#